data_2372f3d7c805c347cf6db7fda3f44360
#
_entry.id   2372f3d7c805c347cf6db7fda3f44360
#
_cell.length_a   1.000
_cell.length_b   1.000
_cell.length_c   1.000
_cell.angle_alpha   90.00
_cell.angle_beta   90.00
_cell.angle_gamma   90.00
#
_symmetry.space_group_name_H-M   'P 1'
#
loop_
_entity.id
_entity.type
_entity.pdbx_description
1 polymer ?
#
loop_
_entity_poly.entity_id
_entity_poly.type
_entity_poly.pdbx_seq_one_letter_code
_entity_poly.pdbx_strand_id
1 'polypeptide(L)'
;VSAKRESAVRSSVAADMPRARRELSELIAFRSVADERQYPREECVAAAEWVRGAFLDAGIESAELIETIDGSYAVVGQRKAVGGAPTVLLYSHYDVQPPGDSALWASEPFELTERDGRWYGRGSADCKGNVVMHLLALRALGSDWGVGVTVVSEGSEEMGTGGLEDLVEKRPELFAADVIIIADTGNAAVGQPTVTTTLRGIANVVVRVDTLAGEVHSGMYGGPAPDALAALIALLGTFRDEYGNTVVDDSRPIRRGMGSTMHRNGSEPMRAFSMGWTWPGRHR
;
A
#
# COMPACT_ATOMS: atom_id res chain seq x y z
N VAL A 1 5.55 -31.57 -6.59
CA VAL A 1 4.10 -31.74 -6.79
C VAL A 1 3.89 -32.65 -8.00
N SER A 2 3.04 -33.69 -7.91
CA SER A 2 2.81 -34.55 -9.09
C SER A 2 1.99 -33.78 -10.14
N ALA A 3 2.29 -34.03 -11.44
CA ALA A 3 1.56 -33.42 -12.56
C ALA A 3 0.03 -33.65 -12.46
N LYS A 4 -0.37 -34.78 -11.87
CA LYS A 4 -1.79 -35.10 -11.60
C LYS A 4 -2.41 -34.14 -10.58
N ARG A 5 -1.70 -33.78 -9.50
CA ARG A 5 -2.17 -32.82 -8.48
C ARG A 5 -2.26 -31.42 -9.05
N GLU A 6 -1.28 -31.01 -9.82
CA GLU A 6 -1.30 -29.71 -10.51
C GLU A 6 -2.49 -29.57 -11.46
N SER A 7 -2.74 -30.60 -12.28
CA SER A 7 -3.90 -30.63 -13.19
C SER A 7 -5.23 -30.57 -12.43
N ALA A 8 -5.35 -31.26 -11.30
CA ALA A 8 -6.55 -31.23 -10.48
C ALA A 8 -6.80 -29.84 -9.88
N VAL A 9 -5.75 -29.18 -9.35
CA VAL A 9 -5.86 -27.81 -8.83
C VAL A 9 -6.28 -26.84 -9.92
N ARG A 10 -5.66 -26.89 -11.12
CA ARG A 10 -6.05 -26.04 -12.26
C ARG A 10 -7.51 -26.25 -12.67
N SER A 11 -7.98 -27.50 -12.70
CA SER A 11 -9.38 -27.80 -13.00
C SER A 11 -10.33 -27.27 -11.94
N SER A 12 -9.96 -27.37 -10.65
CA SER A 12 -10.75 -26.83 -9.55
C SER A 12 -10.83 -25.30 -9.62
N VAL A 13 -9.71 -24.61 -9.87
CA VAL A 13 -9.68 -23.16 -10.10
C VAL A 13 -10.62 -22.77 -11.23
N ALA A 14 -10.52 -23.43 -12.39
CA ALA A 14 -11.36 -23.12 -13.54
C ALA A 14 -12.87 -23.34 -13.26
N ALA A 15 -13.22 -24.36 -12.50
CA ALA A 15 -14.61 -24.64 -12.11
C ALA A 15 -15.16 -23.59 -11.12
N ASP A 16 -14.31 -22.99 -10.28
CA ASP A 16 -14.73 -22.04 -9.26
C ASP A 16 -14.67 -20.56 -9.73
N MET A 17 -14.21 -20.29 -10.95
CA MET A 17 -14.17 -18.93 -11.53
C MET A 17 -15.50 -18.17 -11.47
N PRO A 18 -16.69 -18.80 -11.70
CA PRO A 18 -17.96 -18.09 -11.55
C PRO A 18 -18.21 -17.61 -10.10
N ARG A 19 -17.76 -18.36 -9.10
CA ARG A 19 -17.81 -17.96 -7.68
C ARG A 19 -16.86 -16.82 -7.43
N ALA A 20 -15.61 -16.93 -7.87
CA ALA A 20 -14.61 -15.88 -7.75
C ALA A 20 -15.09 -14.55 -8.34
N ARG A 21 -15.78 -14.59 -9.48
CA ARG A 21 -16.37 -13.39 -10.09
C ARG A 21 -17.45 -12.76 -9.21
N ARG A 22 -18.34 -13.57 -8.62
CA ARG A 22 -19.37 -13.04 -7.70
C ARG A 22 -18.74 -12.43 -6.45
N GLU A 23 -17.82 -13.12 -5.82
CA GLU A 23 -17.11 -12.65 -4.62
C GLU A 23 -16.33 -11.37 -4.89
N LEU A 24 -15.66 -11.27 -6.04
CA LEU A 24 -14.99 -10.02 -6.42
C LEU A 24 -15.99 -8.90 -6.66
N SER A 25 -17.15 -9.19 -7.26
CA SER A 25 -18.21 -8.20 -7.47
C SER A 25 -18.77 -7.69 -6.14
N GLU A 26 -19.01 -8.59 -5.18
CA GLU A 26 -19.47 -8.23 -3.83
C GLU A 26 -18.42 -7.38 -3.11
N LEU A 27 -17.14 -7.77 -3.16
CA LEU A 27 -16.07 -7.06 -2.47
C LEU A 27 -15.81 -5.68 -3.10
N ILE A 28 -15.90 -5.55 -4.43
CA ILE A 28 -15.74 -4.26 -5.14
C ILE A 28 -16.87 -3.30 -4.77
N ALA A 29 -18.10 -3.79 -4.53
CA ALA A 29 -19.23 -2.95 -4.18
C ALA A 29 -19.04 -2.17 -2.86
N PHE A 30 -18.21 -2.66 -1.93
CA PHE A 30 -17.78 -1.87 -0.79
C PHE A 30 -16.83 -0.76 -1.25
N ARG A 31 -17.18 0.48 -0.97
CA ARG A 31 -16.37 1.67 -1.29
C ARG A 31 -15.29 1.87 -0.22
N SER A 32 -14.50 0.86 0.05
CA SER A 32 -13.54 0.81 1.14
C SER A 32 -12.30 1.70 0.91
N VAL A 33 -12.55 2.97 0.64
CA VAL A 33 -11.52 4.02 0.62
C VAL A 33 -11.22 4.42 2.07
N ALA A 34 -9.99 4.26 2.52
CA ALA A 34 -9.62 4.45 3.91
C ALA A 34 -9.61 5.93 4.37
N ASP A 35 -9.78 6.89 3.46
CA ASP A 35 -9.90 8.31 3.78
C ASP A 35 -11.34 8.68 4.20
N GLU A 36 -11.59 8.77 5.50
CA GLU A 36 -12.90 9.11 6.08
C GLU A 36 -13.43 10.49 5.66
N ARG A 37 -12.58 11.37 5.12
CA ARG A 37 -13.02 12.66 4.56
C ARG A 37 -13.76 12.51 3.24
N GLN A 38 -13.59 11.36 2.58
CA GLN A 38 -14.16 11.07 1.26
C GLN A 38 -15.24 9.99 1.33
N TYR A 39 -15.04 8.96 2.17
CA TYR A 39 -15.94 7.81 2.27
C TYR A 39 -16.19 7.44 3.73
N PRO A 40 -17.40 6.94 4.08
CA PRO A 40 -17.69 6.52 5.44
C PRO A 40 -16.82 5.34 5.88
N ARG A 41 -16.32 5.36 7.11
CA ARG A 41 -15.52 4.28 7.71
C ARG A 41 -16.23 2.92 7.65
N GLU A 42 -17.54 2.93 7.74
CA GLU A 42 -18.40 1.75 7.72
C GLU A 42 -18.21 0.89 6.45
N GLU A 43 -17.83 1.51 5.33
CA GLU A 43 -17.51 0.79 4.08
C GLU A 43 -16.24 -0.07 4.23
N CYS A 44 -15.21 0.44 4.91
CA CYS A 44 -14.02 -0.33 5.23
C CYS A 44 -14.31 -1.43 6.25
N VAL A 45 -15.13 -1.14 7.28
CA VAL A 45 -15.54 -2.13 8.28
C VAL A 45 -16.32 -3.27 7.63
N ALA A 46 -17.28 -2.95 6.76
CA ALA A 46 -18.06 -3.95 6.04
C ALA A 46 -17.19 -4.82 5.12
N ALA A 47 -16.21 -4.22 4.43
CA ALA A 47 -15.25 -4.96 3.64
C ALA A 47 -14.39 -5.90 4.50
N ALA A 48 -13.90 -5.43 5.65
CA ALA A 48 -13.12 -6.23 6.60
C ALA A 48 -13.91 -7.45 7.10
N GLU A 49 -15.17 -7.24 7.50
CA GLU A 49 -16.05 -8.33 7.96
C GLU A 49 -16.33 -9.34 6.84
N TRP A 50 -16.55 -8.87 5.62
CA TRP A 50 -16.70 -9.74 4.46
C TRP A 50 -15.45 -10.59 4.23
N VAL A 51 -14.27 -9.97 4.22
CA VAL A 51 -12.97 -10.65 4.04
C VAL A 51 -12.75 -11.69 5.13
N ARG A 52 -12.99 -11.34 6.40
CA ARG A 52 -12.91 -12.26 7.52
C ARG A 52 -13.82 -13.49 7.32
N GLY A 53 -15.06 -13.26 6.98
CA GLY A 53 -16.05 -14.32 6.72
C GLY A 53 -15.63 -15.23 5.56
N ALA A 54 -15.15 -14.64 4.47
CA ALA A 54 -14.71 -15.36 3.28
C ALA A 54 -13.49 -16.27 3.54
N PHE A 55 -12.52 -15.83 4.36
CA PHE A 55 -11.39 -16.67 4.75
C PHE A 55 -11.82 -17.83 5.66
N LEU A 56 -12.73 -17.61 6.61
CA LEU A 56 -13.31 -18.70 7.42
C LEU A 56 -14.01 -19.73 6.53
N ASP A 57 -14.81 -19.28 5.57
CA ASP A 57 -15.49 -20.14 4.60
C ASP A 57 -14.50 -20.90 3.67
N ALA A 58 -13.35 -20.31 3.39
CA ALA A 58 -12.28 -20.95 2.62
C ALA A 58 -11.46 -21.99 3.43
N GLY A 59 -11.72 -22.16 4.73
CA GLY A 59 -11.11 -23.18 5.57
C GLY A 59 -10.01 -22.68 6.52
N ILE A 60 -9.87 -21.36 6.69
CA ILE A 60 -9.10 -20.77 7.80
C ILE A 60 -9.85 -21.09 9.11
N GLU A 61 -9.14 -21.58 10.11
CA GLU A 61 -9.77 -22.09 11.36
C GLU A 61 -10.18 -20.97 12.33
N SER A 62 -9.45 -19.86 12.30
CA SER A 62 -9.75 -18.66 13.09
C SER A 62 -9.40 -17.41 12.29
N ALA A 63 -10.25 -16.39 12.33
CA ALA A 63 -9.95 -15.08 11.75
C ALA A 63 -10.56 -13.98 12.61
N GLU A 64 -9.76 -12.97 12.94
CA GLU A 64 -10.09 -11.86 13.81
C GLU A 64 -9.93 -10.54 13.06
N LEU A 65 -10.73 -9.54 13.47
CA LEU A 65 -10.49 -8.14 13.13
C LEU A 65 -9.69 -7.51 14.26
N ILE A 66 -8.50 -7.04 13.96
CA ILE A 66 -7.62 -6.39 14.92
C ILE A 66 -7.55 -4.91 14.55
N GLU A 67 -8.01 -4.05 15.45
CA GLU A 67 -7.91 -2.60 15.25
C GLU A 67 -6.46 -2.16 15.31
N THR A 68 -6.03 -1.39 14.32
CA THR A 68 -4.69 -0.85 14.19
C THR A 68 -4.61 0.55 14.77
N ILE A 69 -3.39 1.08 14.95
CA ILE A 69 -3.17 2.38 15.60
C ILE A 69 -3.80 3.56 14.83
N ASP A 70 -4.02 3.39 13.54
CA ASP A 70 -4.66 4.38 12.67
C ASP A 70 -6.19 4.28 12.62
N GLY A 71 -6.77 3.34 13.38
CA GLY A 71 -8.22 3.11 13.48
C GLY A 71 -8.78 2.22 12.36
N SER A 72 -7.95 1.72 11.44
CA SER A 72 -8.36 0.69 10.48
C SER A 72 -8.42 -0.69 11.12
N TYR A 73 -8.76 -1.72 10.36
CA TYR A 73 -8.72 -3.11 10.82
C TYR A 73 -7.78 -3.94 9.96
N ALA A 74 -6.94 -4.76 10.62
CA ALA A 74 -6.28 -5.88 9.99
C ALA A 74 -7.12 -7.15 10.19
N VAL A 75 -7.45 -7.85 9.11
CA VAL A 75 -7.98 -9.20 9.16
C VAL A 75 -6.82 -10.16 9.30
N VAL A 76 -6.71 -10.85 10.43
CA VAL A 76 -5.65 -11.85 10.66
C VAL A 76 -6.31 -13.18 10.93
N GLY A 77 -5.99 -14.18 10.12
CA GLY A 77 -6.54 -15.52 10.26
C GLY A 77 -5.47 -16.59 10.18
N GLN A 78 -5.70 -17.73 10.85
CA GLN A 78 -4.73 -18.79 10.92
C GLN A 78 -5.36 -20.17 10.77
N ARG A 79 -4.63 -21.05 10.12
CA ARG A 79 -4.76 -22.49 10.17
C ARG A 79 -3.40 -23.08 10.45
N LYS A 80 -3.29 -23.77 11.60
CA LYS A 80 -1.99 -24.25 12.10
C LYS A 80 -1.42 -25.35 11.23
N ALA A 81 -0.09 -25.33 11.10
CA ALA A 81 0.66 -26.43 10.49
C ALA A 81 0.53 -27.72 11.32
N VAL A 82 0.47 -28.84 10.66
CA VAL A 82 0.44 -30.18 11.29
C VAL A 82 1.77 -30.89 11.06
N GLY A 83 2.28 -31.57 12.08
CA GLY A 83 3.47 -32.41 11.95
C GLY A 83 4.77 -31.68 11.65
N GLY A 84 4.88 -30.39 12.04
CA GLY A 84 6.08 -29.59 11.79
C GLY A 84 6.21 -29.08 10.35
N ALA A 85 5.12 -29.09 9.58
CA ALA A 85 5.10 -28.49 8.25
C ALA A 85 5.31 -26.97 8.31
N PRO A 86 5.87 -26.35 7.25
CA PRO A 86 6.08 -24.91 7.21
C PRO A 86 4.75 -24.15 7.20
N THR A 87 4.80 -22.88 7.62
CA THR A 87 3.69 -21.94 7.55
C THR A 87 3.92 -20.95 6.41
N VAL A 88 2.88 -20.70 5.63
CA VAL A 88 2.84 -19.69 4.56
C VAL A 88 1.93 -18.56 5.00
N LEU A 89 2.42 -17.31 4.94
CA LEU A 89 1.60 -16.12 5.12
C LEU A 89 1.18 -15.60 3.75
N LEU A 90 -0.13 -15.36 3.60
CA LEU A 90 -0.74 -14.75 2.42
C LEU A 90 -1.15 -13.32 2.77
N TYR A 91 -0.54 -12.35 2.12
CA TYR A 91 -0.83 -10.93 2.31
C TYR A 91 -1.73 -10.39 1.21
N SER A 92 -2.63 -9.49 1.59
CA SER A 92 -3.46 -8.65 0.72
C SER A 92 -3.90 -7.41 1.49
N HIS A 93 -4.50 -6.43 0.79
CA HIS A 93 -5.29 -5.37 1.43
C HIS A 93 -6.68 -5.27 0.82
N TYR A 94 -7.64 -4.72 1.56
CA TYR A 94 -9.03 -4.60 1.12
C TYR A 94 -9.47 -3.14 0.94
N ASP A 95 -8.69 -2.19 1.41
CA ASP A 95 -8.90 -0.79 1.08
C ASP A 95 -8.49 -0.49 -0.37
N VAL A 96 -8.91 0.65 -0.85
CA VAL A 96 -8.67 1.05 -2.25
C VAL A 96 -8.49 2.55 -2.36
N GLN A 97 -7.75 2.98 -3.38
CA GLN A 97 -7.69 4.39 -3.76
C GLN A 97 -9.06 4.94 -4.17
N PRO A 98 -9.34 6.23 -3.93
CA PRO A 98 -10.49 6.90 -4.51
C PRO A 98 -10.53 6.71 -6.04
N PRO A 99 -11.71 6.65 -6.66
CA PRO A 99 -11.82 6.45 -8.11
C PRO A 99 -11.29 7.65 -8.93
N GLY A 100 -11.17 8.82 -8.31
CA GLY A 100 -10.80 10.06 -9.00
C GLY A 100 -11.96 10.59 -9.86
N ASP A 101 -11.62 11.18 -11.01
CA ASP A 101 -12.63 11.71 -11.94
C ASP A 101 -13.44 10.58 -12.58
N SER A 102 -14.74 10.55 -12.30
CA SER A 102 -15.66 9.54 -12.84
C SER A 102 -15.77 9.57 -14.36
N ALA A 103 -15.52 10.71 -15.00
CA ALA A 103 -15.54 10.83 -16.46
C ALA A 103 -14.41 10.03 -17.16
N LEU A 104 -13.38 9.63 -16.43
CA LEU A 104 -12.29 8.79 -16.93
C LEU A 104 -12.60 7.30 -16.86
N TRP A 105 -13.71 6.91 -16.23
CA TRP A 105 -14.13 5.52 -16.14
C TRP A 105 -15.11 5.15 -17.27
N ALA A 106 -14.87 3.99 -17.87
CA ALA A 106 -15.77 3.45 -18.89
C ALA A 106 -16.97 2.68 -18.31
N SER A 107 -17.03 2.51 -16.98
CA SER A 107 -18.12 1.88 -16.21
C SER A 107 -18.02 2.38 -14.76
N GLU A 108 -19.07 2.19 -13.96
CA GLU A 108 -19.09 2.58 -12.56
C GLU A 108 -17.91 1.93 -11.80
N PRO A 109 -17.09 2.72 -11.07
CA PRO A 109 -15.88 2.22 -10.43
C PRO A 109 -16.11 1.08 -9.42
N PHE A 110 -17.22 1.13 -8.69
CA PHE A 110 -17.56 0.14 -7.65
C PHE A 110 -18.55 -0.92 -8.12
N GLU A 111 -18.65 -1.11 -9.45
CA GLU A 111 -19.40 -2.19 -10.09
C GLU A 111 -18.47 -3.01 -10.97
N LEU A 112 -18.35 -4.31 -10.67
CA LEU A 112 -17.51 -5.20 -11.47
C LEU A 112 -18.10 -5.37 -12.88
N THR A 113 -17.41 -4.88 -13.88
CA THR A 113 -17.79 -4.97 -15.28
C THR A 113 -16.84 -5.87 -16.07
N GLU A 114 -17.40 -6.72 -16.92
CA GLU A 114 -16.62 -7.56 -17.83
C GLU A 114 -16.59 -6.97 -19.24
N ARG A 115 -15.39 -6.82 -19.80
CA ARG A 115 -15.15 -6.40 -21.18
C ARG A 115 -13.99 -7.20 -21.78
N ASP A 116 -14.18 -7.78 -22.93
CA ASP A 116 -13.15 -8.53 -23.66
C ASP A 116 -12.45 -9.61 -22.80
N GLY A 117 -13.23 -10.32 -21.97
CA GLY A 117 -12.73 -11.38 -21.09
C GLY A 117 -11.89 -10.87 -19.92
N ARG A 118 -11.95 -9.59 -19.60
CA ARG A 118 -11.28 -8.96 -18.45
C ARG A 118 -12.29 -8.32 -17.52
N TRP A 119 -11.97 -8.30 -16.24
CA TRP A 119 -12.80 -7.72 -15.19
C TRP A 119 -12.27 -6.36 -14.77
N TYR A 120 -13.14 -5.36 -14.75
CA TYR A 120 -12.82 -3.97 -14.43
C TYR A 120 -13.66 -3.50 -13.25
N GLY A 121 -13.03 -2.79 -12.34
CA GLY A 121 -13.61 -2.14 -11.18
C GLY A 121 -12.51 -1.63 -10.25
N ARG A 122 -12.78 -0.67 -9.38
CA ARG A 122 -11.82 -0.19 -8.39
C ARG A 122 -11.48 -1.34 -7.43
N GLY A 123 -10.18 -1.67 -7.31
CA GLY A 123 -9.71 -2.79 -6.51
C GLY A 123 -9.71 -4.15 -7.23
N SER A 124 -10.16 -4.25 -8.49
CA SER A 124 -10.18 -5.54 -9.22
C SER A 124 -8.78 -6.13 -9.42
N ALA A 125 -7.74 -5.29 -9.45
CA ALA A 125 -6.35 -5.70 -9.52
C ALA A 125 -5.59 -5.36 -8.23
N ASP A 126 -5.88 -4.21 -7.64
CA ASP A 126 -5.18 -3.66 -6.49
C ASP A 126 -6.20 -3.26 -5.41
N CYS A 127 -6.42 -4.07 -4.36
CA CYS A 127 -5.85 -5.40 -4.13
C CYS A 127 -6.95 -6.46 -3.87
N LYS A 128 -8.25 -6.08 -4.02
CA LYS A 128 -9.41 -6.99 -3.77
C LYS A 128 -9.38 -8.23 -4.67
N GLY A 129 -8.86 -8.10 -5.88
CA GLY A 129 -8.62 -9.24 -6.77
C GLY A 129 -7.68 -10.26 -6.15
N ASN A 130 -6.66 -9.82 -5.40
CA ASN A 130 -5.70 -10.69 -4.74
C ASN A 130 -6.32 -11.40 -3.53
N VAL A 131 -7.22 -10.74 -2.79
CA VAL A 131 -8.03 -11.41 -1.75
C VAL A 131 -8.77 -12.61 -2.36
N VAL A 132 -9.50 -12.39 -3.45
CA VAL A 132 -10.27 -13.44 -4.14
C VAL A 132 -9.36 -14.52 -4.73
N MET A 133 -8.19 -14.16 -5.23
CA MET A 133 -7.17 -15.11 -5.71
C MET A 133 -6.70 -16.02 -4.57
N HIS A 134 -6.44 -15.50 -3.38
CA HIS A 134 -6.10 -16.30 -2.22
C HIS A 134 -7.23 -17.25 -1.82
N LEU A 135 -8.47 -16.78 -1.77
CA LEU A 135 -9.64 -17.61 -1.48
C LEU A 135 -9.77 -18.77 -2.48
N LEU A 136 -9.62 -18.46 -3.77
CA LEU A 136 -9.68 -19.44 -4.84
C LEU A 136 -8.57 -20.50 -4.72
N ALA A 137 -7.35 -20.07 -4.40
CA ALA A 137 -6.23 -20.97 -4.21
C ALA A 137 -6.43 -21.91 -3.01
N LEU A 138 -6.87 -21.38 -1.86
CA LEU A 138 -7.15 -22.17 -0.66
C LEU A 138 -8.22 -23.24 -0.91
N ARG A 139 -9.32 -22.89 -1.56
CA ARG A 139 -10.40 -23.82 -1.91
C ARG A 139 -9.95 -24.87 -2.91
N ALA A 140 -9.16 -24.48 -3.92
CA ALA A 140 -8.66 -25.42 -4.92
C ALA A 140 -7.70 -26.47 -4.35
N LEU A 141 -7.02 -26.17 -3.24
CA LEU A 141 -6.18 -27.12 -2.51
C LEU A 141 -7.00 -28.12 -1.67
N GLY A 142 -8.28 -27.83 -1.42
CA GLY A 142 -9.17 -28.67 -0.63
C GLY A 142 -8.87 -28.64 0.87
N SER A 143 -9.09 -29.75 1.58
CA SER A 143 -8.91 -29.82 3.04
C SER A 143 -7.48 -30.12 3.49
N ASP A 144 -6.63 -30.65 2.61
CA ASP A 144 -5.24 -31.00 2.91
C ASP A 144 -4.28 -30.03 2.19
N TRP A 145 -3.92 -28.97 2.89
CA TRP A 145 -2.98 -27.99 2.34
C TRP A 145 -1.52 -28.40 2.49
N GLY A 146 -1.22 -29.33 3.43
CA GLY A 146 0.14 -29.81 3.71
C GLY A 146 1.05 -28.73 4.34
N VAL A 147 0.53 -27.56 4.66
CA VAL A 147 1.23 -26.43 5.28
C VAL A 147 0.30 -25.73 6.26
N GLY A 148 0.88 -24.99 7.21
CA GLY A 148 0.13 -23.98 7.96
C GLY A 148 -0.11 -22.77 7.06
N VAL A 149 -1.19 -22.06 7.32
CA VAL A 149 -1.51 -20.81 6.58
C VAL A 149 -1.87 -19.71 7.56
N THR A 150 -1.22 -18.58 7.40
CA THR A 150 -1.65 -17.31 8.00
C THR A 150 -2.16 -16.42 6.87
N VAL A 151 -3.32 -15.79 7.03
CA VAL A 151 -3.83 -14.79 6.12
C VAL A 151 -3.80 -13.44 6.81
N VAL A 152 -3.35 -12.42 6.08
CA VAL A 152 -3.35 -11.02 6.54
C VAL A 152 -3.96 -10.19 5.44
N SER A 153 -4.98 -9.41 5.79
CA SER A 153 -5.56 -8.43 4.88
C SER A 153 -5.78 -7.12 5.63
N GLU A 154 -5.07 -6.08 5.24
CA GLU A 154 -5.14 -4.78 5.91
C GLU A 154 -6.12 -3.81 5.23
N GLY A 155 -6.45 -2.73 5.93
CA GLY A 155 -7.47 -1.79 5.50
C GLY A 155 -7.02 -0.35 5.37
N SER A 156 -5.71 -0.09 5.30
CA SER A 156 -5.13 1.25 5.17
C SER A 156 -3.81 1.28 4.41
N GLU A 157 -3.53 0.28 3.59
CA GLU A 157 -2.32 0.22 2.76
C GLU A 157 -2.19 1.45 1.88
N GLU A 158 -3.26 1.81 1.20
CA GLU A 158 -3.35 2.92 0.26
C GLU A 158 -3.21 4.32 0.90
N MET A 159 -3.30 4.38 2.22
CA MET A 159 -3.04 5.60 2.99
C MET A 159 -1.60 5.70 3.50
N GLY A 160 -0.88 4.58 3.58
CA GLY A 160 0.49 4.53 4.08
C GLY A 160 0.62 5.04 5.52
N THR A 161 -0.37 4.74 6.37
CA THR A 161 -0.46 5.27 7.74
C THR A 161 0.40 4.51 8.75
N GLY A 162 0.93 3.35 8.36
CA GLY A 162 1.77 2.52 9.22
C GLY A 162 0.98 1.68 10.23
N GLY A 163 -0.32 1.50 10.01
CA GLY A 163 -1.18 0.74 10.92
C GLY A 163 -0.78 -0.72 11.06
N LEU A 164 -0.52 -1.39 9.94
CA LEU A 164 -0.07 -2.79 9.93
C LEU A 164 1.37 -2.93 10.46
N GLU A 165 2.27 -2.02 10.13
CA GLU A 165 3.66 -2.03 10.61
C GLU A 165 3.71 -1.96 12.14
N ASP A 166 2.94 -1.07 12.76
CA ASP A 166 2.83 -0.97 14.22
C ASP A 166 2.30 -2.28 14.83
N LEU A 167 1.31 -2.91 14.19
CA LEU A 167 0.77 -4.19 14.65
C LEU A 167 1.81 -5.32 14.53
N VAL A 168 2.59 -5.37 13.45
CA VAL A 168 3.67 -6.33 13.26
C VAL A 168 4.75 -6.16 14.33
N GLU A 169 5.12 -4.92 14.66
CA GLU A 169 6.09 -4.65 15.73
C GLU A 169 5.59 -5.07 17.12
N LYS A 170 4.31 -4.86 17.41
CA LYS A 170 3.70 -5.18 18.71
C LYS A 170 3.30 -6.63 18.89
N ARG A 171 2.91 -7.29 17.81
CA ARG A 171 2.34 -8.64 17.79
C ARG A 171 3.01 -9.53 16.72
N PRO A 172 4.36 -9.61 16.69
CA PRO A 172 5.08 -10.36 15.65
C PRO A 172 4.68 -11.85 15.56
N GLU A 173 4.19 -12.44 16.66
CA GLU A 173 3.73 -13.82 16.70
C GLU A 173 2.53 -14.10 15.77
N LEU A 174 1.73 -13.08 15.43
CA LEU A 174 0.60 -13.21 14.51
C LEU A 174 1.05 -13.37 13.06
N PHE A 175 2.26 -12.92 12.75
CA PHE A 175 2.81 -12.84 11.39
C PHE A 175 3.96 -13.83 11.16
N ALA A 176 4.27 -14.66 12.16
CA ALA A 176 5.35 -15.64 12.05
C ALA A 176 5.04 -16.68 10.97
N ALA A 177 5.91 -16.75 9.96
CA ALA A 177 5.80 -17.66 8.83
C ALA A 177 7.18 -18.00 8.25
N ASP A 178 7.29 -19.16 7.60
CA ASP A 178 8.50 -19.57 6.89
C ASP A 178 8.59 -18.96 5.49
N VAL A 179 7.43 -18.65 4.89
CA VAL A 179 7.29 -18.03 3.57
C VAL A 179 6.21 -16.99 3.62
N ILE A 180 6.47 -15.82 3.05
CA ILE A 180 5.47 -14.75 2.87
C ILE A 180 5.21 -14.58 1.38
N ILE A 181 3.93 -14.61 0.99
CA ILE A 181 3.47 -14.33 -0.37
C ILE A 181 2.74 -12.98 -0.33
N ILE A 182 3.39 -11.97 -0.88
CA ILE A 182 2.82 -10.64 -1.10
C ILE A 182 2.38 -10.62 -2.57
N ALA A 183 1.08 -10.76 -2.81
CA ALA A 183 0.53 -10.83 -4.16
C ALA A 183 0.12 -9.45 -4.70
N ASP A 184 0.60 -8.40 -4.06
CA ASP A 184 0.30 -7.01 -4.37
C ASP A 184 1.24 -6.43 -5.42
N THR A 185 1.38 -7.15 -6.52
CA THR A 185 2.22 -6.77 -7.66
C THR A 185 1.56 -7.20 -8.97
N GLY A 186 1.75 -6.39 -10.02
CA GLY A 186 1.24 -6.71 -11.36
C GLY A 186 2.05 -7.82 -12.04
N ASN A 187 1.38 -8.59 -12.89
CA ASN A 187 2.04 -9.44 -13.87
C ASN A 187 2.52 -8.63 -15.08
N ALA A 188 3.51 -9.11 -15.80
CA ALA A 188 4.00 -8.47 -17.03
C ALA A 188 2.90 -8.36 -18.09
N ALA A 189 2.01 -9.36 -18.18
CA ALA A 189 0.81 -9.34 -19.02
C ALA A 189 -0.21 -10.34 -18.48
N VAL A 190 -1.48 -10.19 -18.91
CA VAL A 190 -2.53 -11.17 -18.62
C VAL A 190 -2.13 -12.54 -19.15
N GLY A 191 -2.23 -13.58 -18.32
CA GLY A 191 -1.84 -14.94 -18.66
C GLY A 191 -0.32 -15.23 -18.59
N GLN A 192 0.49 -14.25 -18.15
CA GLN A 192 1.93 -14.43 -17.93
C GLN A 192 2.27 -14.25 -16.44
N PRO A 193 2.22 -15.34 -15.64
CA PRO A 193 2.59 -15.27 -14.23
C PRO A 193 4.00 -14.71 -14.07
N THR A 194 4.13 -13.68 -13.24
CA THR A 194 5.40 -12.98 -13.02
C THR A 194 5.72 -13.01 -11.53
N VAL A 195 6.96 -13.32 -11.20
CA VAL A 195 7.48 -13.22 -9.83
C VAL A 195 8.34 -11.97 -9.73
N THR A 196 7.93 -11.04 -8.89
CA THR A 196 8.74 -9.87 -8.57
C THR A 196 9.84 -10.28 -7.59
N THR A 197 11.09 -10.16 -8.00
CA THR A 197 12.26 -10.60 -7.21
C THR A 197 12.95 -9.47 -6.49
N THR A 198 12.73 -8.22 -6.92
CA THR A 198 13.34 -7.02 -6.33
C THR A 198 12.38 -5.86 -6.40
N LEU A 199 12.41 -5.01 -5.38
CA LEU A 199 11.66 -3.77 -5.32
C LEU A 199 12.63 -2.59 -5.16
N ARG A 200 12.24 -1.44 -5.69
CA ARG A 200 12.92 -0.18 -5.38
C ARG A 200 12.51 0.30 -3.98
N GLY A 201 13.44 0.93 -3.29
CA GLY A 201 13.11 1.66 -2.06
C GLY A 201 12.33 2.95 -2.35
N ILE A 202 11.65 3.46 -1.33
CA ILE A 202 10.98 4.76 -1.33
C ILE A 202 11.43 5.55 -0.11
N ALA A 203 11.59 6.88 -0.28
CA ALA A 203 11.78 7.80 0.81
C ALA A 203 10.87 9.03 0.57
N ASN A 204 10.02 9.32 1.53
CA ASN A 204 9.16 10.49 1.54
C ASN A 204 9.81 11.58 2.39
N VAL A 205 10.00 12.76 1.80
CA VAL A 205 10.60 13.90 2.47
C VAL A 205 9.70 15.12 2.29
N VAL A 206 9.40 15.79 3.39
CA VAL A 206 8.72 17.09 3.38
C VAL A 206 9.77 18.17 3.55
N VAL A 207 9.86 19.05 2.56
CA VAL A 207 10.78 20.20 2.58
C VAL A 207 9.97 21.46 2.81
N ARG A 208 10.29 22.17 3.91
CA ARG A 208 9.70 23.48 4.24
C ARG A 208 10.78 24.54 4.16
N VAL A 209 10.46 25.66 3.49
CA VAL A 209 11.33 26.82 3.40
C VAL A 209 10.58 28.05 3.89
N ASP A 210 11.09 28.67 4.94
CA ASP A 210 10.59 29.93 5.49
C ASP A 210 11.68 31.00 5.30
N THR A 211 11.33 32.12 4.69
CA THR A 211 12.27 33.22 4.41
C THR A 211 12.02 34.49 5.24
N LEU A 212 10.82 34.65 5.74
CA LEU A 212 10.38 35.79 6.53
C LEU A 212 9.59 35.33 7.76
N ALA A 213 9.57 36.16 8.79
CA ALA A 213 8.80 35.90 10.02
C ALA A 213 7.27 36.11 9.82
N GLY A 214 6.86 36.74 8.73
CA GLY A 214 5.47 37.01 8.39
C GLY A 214 5.31 37.51 6.96
N GLU A 215 4.08 37.60 6.51
CA GLU A 215 3.74 38.08 5.16
C GLU A 215 4.07 39.57 4.99
N VAL A 216 4.53 39.95 3.81
CA VAL A 216 4.79 41.32 3.42
C VAL A 216 4.12 41.62 2.09
N HIS A 217 3.78 42.91 1.84
CA HIS A 217 3.14 43.32 0.62
C HIS A 217 4.12 43.24 -0.55
N SER A 218 3.80 42.40 -1.54
CA SER A 218 4.70 42.12 -2.71
C SER A 218 5.03 43.33 -3.54
N GLY A 219 4.11 44.28 -3.68
CA GLY A 219 4.36 45.55 -4.42
C GLY A 219 5.36 46.48 -3.75
N MET A 220 5.55 46.36 -2.43
CA MET A 220 6.49 47.18 -1.68
C MET A 220 7.84 46.50 -1.45
N TYR A 221 7.81 45.20 -1.24
CA TYR A 221 8.97 44.39 -0.82
C TYR A 221 9.41 43.38 -1.87
N GLY A 222 8.66 43.20 -2.96
CA GLY A 222 9.04 42.30 -4.04
C GLY A 222 10.40 42.70 -4.64
N GLY A 223 11.29 41.73 -4.71
CA GLY A 223 12.68 41.94 -5.10
C GLY A 223 13.66 42.05 -3.92
N PRO A 224 13.51 42.98 -2.95
CA PRO A 224 14.38 43.02 -1.76
C PRO A 224 14.14 41.91 -0.79
N ALA A 225 12.88 41.47 -0.58
CA ALA A 225 12.55 40.37 0.30
C ALA A 225 12.85 39.03 -0.37
N PRO A 226 13.48 38.08 0.37
CA PRO A 226 13.73 36.74 -0.18
C PRO A 226 12.41 35.98 -0.40
N ASP A 227 12.24 35.42 -1.60
CA ASP A 227 11.08 34.65 -2.00
C ASP A 227 11.24 33.16 -1.56
N ALA A 228 10.32 32.67 -0.74
CA ALA A 228 10.38 31.30 -0.21
C ALA A 228 10.20 30.24 -1.30
N LEU A 229 9.35 30.51 -2.30
CA LEU A 229 9.15 29.60 -3.42
C LEU A 229 10.39 29.50 -4.31
N ALA A 230 11.00 30.66 -4.63
CA ALA A 230 12.25 30.68 -5.37
C ALA A 230 13.38 29.94 -4.65
N ALA A 231 13.47 30.09 -3.32
CA ALA A 231 14.43 29.35 -2.50
C ALA A 231 14.14 27.85 -2.47
N LEU A 232 12.88 27.44 -2.40
CA LEU A 232 12.48 26.04 -2.47
C LEU A 232 12.81 25.43 -3.83
N ILE A 233 12.50 26.12 -4.93
CA ILE A 233 12.83 25.65 -6.29
C ILE A 233 14.35 25.48 -6.45
N ALA A 234 15.14 26.46 -6.00
CA ALA A 234 16.58 26.38 -6.04
C ALA A 234 17.12 25.18 -5.22
N LEU A 235 16.56 24.95 -4.03
CA LEU A 235 16.92 23.81 -3.19
C LEU A 235 16.58 22.48 -3.86
N LEU A 236 15.35 22.31 -4.35
CA LEU A 236 14.92 21.08 -5.02
C LEU A 236 15.72 20.81 -6.30
N GLY A 237 16.13 21.86 -7.00
CA GLY A 237 17.01 21.79 -8.16
C GLY A 237 18.37 21.14 -7.85
N THR A 238 18.87 21.26 -6.62
CA THR A 238 20.15 20.63 -6.24
C THR A 238 20.08 19.10 -6.08
N PHE A 239 18.88 18.53 -6.01
CA PHE A 239 18.70 17.08 -5.92
C PHE A 239 18.79 16.37 -7.27
N ARG A 240 18.96 17.11 -8.36
CA ARG A 240 19.08 16.55 -9.72
C ARG A 240 20.29 17.13 -10.43
N ASP A 241 20.97 16.29 -11.20
CA ASP A 241 22.00 16.72 -12.14
C ASP A 241 21.37 17.16 -13.48
N GLU A 242 22.21 17.61 -14.40
CA GLU A 242 21.80 18.01 -15.75
C GLU A 242 21.16 16.90 -16.58
N TYR A 243 21.36 15.63 -16.20
CA TYR A 243 20.79 14.45 -16.83
C TYR A 243 19.53 13.95 -16.12
N GLY A 244 19.10 14.62 -15.02
CA GLY A 244 17.94 14.23 -14.23
C GLY A 244 18.19 13.13 -13.22
N ASN A 245 19.43 12.68 -13.00
CA ASN A 245 19.75 11.72 -11.96
C ASN A 245 19.62 12.37 -10.57
N THR A 246 19.21 11.58 -9.58
CA THR A 246 19.21 12.04 -8.20
C THR A 246 20.64 12.13 -7.69
N VAL A 247 21.03 13.31 -7.20
CA VAL A 247 22.35 13.57 -6.62
C VAL A 247 22.15 13.95 -5.16
N VAL A 248 22.47 13.03 -4.25
CA VAL A 248 22.57 13.28 -2.81
C VAL A 248 24.00 13.01 -2.42
N ASP A 249 24.73 14.04 -2.00
CA ASP A 249 26.13 13.92 -1.60
C ASP A 249 26.25 13.88 -0.08
N ASP A 250 26.38 12.69 0.47
CA ASP A 250 26.56 12.46 1.91
C ASP A 250 27.90 12.98 2.45
N SER A 251 28.86 13.30 1.57
CA SER A 251 30.19 13.73 1.97
C SER A 251 30.27 15.22 2.34
N ARG A 252 29.26 16.01 2.03
CA ARG A 252 29.23 17.43 2.35
C ARG A 252 28.69 17.66 3.76
N PRO A 253 29.48 18.23 4.68
CA PRO A 253 28.98 18.56 6.00
C PRO A 253 27.86 19.60 5.88
N ILE A 254 26.68 19.25 6.42
CA ILE A 254 25.55 20.16 6.47
C ILE A 254 25.94 21.34 7.39
N ARG A 255 26.11 22.53 6.79
CA ARG A 255 26.33 23.75 7.59
C ARG A 255 25.01 24.11 8.27
N ARG A 256 25.04 24.17 9.60
CA ARG A 256 23.91 24.63 10.41
C ARG A 256 23.58 26.08 10.08
N GLY A 257 22.46 26.29 9.39
CA GLY A 257 21.80 27.58 9.21
C GLY A 257 20.49 27.60 10.00
N MET A 258 20.05 28.78 10.43
CA MET A 258 18.86 28.89 11.26
C MET A 258 17.61 28.30 10.58
N GLY A 259 16.98 27.35 11.23
CA GLY A 259 15.54 27.12 11.15
C GLY A 259 14.98 26.16 10.11
N SER A 260 15.66 25.10 9.71
CA SER A 260 14.98 24.02 8.98
C SER A 260 14.77 22.79 9.85
N THR A 261 13.52 22.32 9.94
CA THR A 261 13.16 21.09 10.65
C THR A 261 12.69 20.07 9.63
N MET A 262 13.34 18.90 9.57
CA MET A 262 12.81 17.76 8.83
C MET A 262 12.02 16.86 9.78
N HIS A 263 10.82 16.50 9.40
CA HIS A 263 10.01 15.53 10.12
C HIS A 263 9.89 14.26 9.27
N ARG A 264 10.06 13.11 9.90
CA ARG A 264 9.68 11.81 9.33
C ARG A 264 8.18 11.63 9.59
N ASN A 265 7.43 11.13 8.63
CA ASN A 265 6.09 10.63 8.90
C ASN A 265 6.25 9.41 9.83
N GLY A 266 5.93 9.61 11.12
CA GLY A 266 6.16 8.63 12.19
C GLY A 266 6.85 9.28 13.38
N SER A 267 6.35 9.08 14.54
CA SER A 267 6.47 9.73 15.84
C SER A 267 7.86 10.04 16.44
N GLU A 268 8.96 10.00 15.69
CA GLU A 268 10.24 10.49 16.20
C GLU A 268 10.79 11.65 15.35
N PRO A 269 11.21 12.76 15.96
CA PRO A 269 11.88 13.83 15.26
C PRO A 269 13.24 13.33 14.77
N MET A 270 13.43 13.20 13.46
CA MET A 270 14.78 13.11 12.92
C MET A 270 15.58 14.30 13.40
N ARG A 271 16.84 14.07 13.80
CA ARG A 271 17.77 15.15 14.15
C ARG A 271 17.71 16.21 13.06
N ALA A 272 17.42 17.45 13.47
CA ALA A 272 17.29 18.59 12.58
C ALA A 272 18.56 18.71 11.71
N PHE A 273 18.42 18.57 10.42
CA PHE A 273 19.43 18.94 9.46
C PHE A 273 19.15 20.39 9.05
N SER A 274 19.94 21.32 9.49
CA SER A 274 19.87 22.69 9.03
C SER A 274 20.78 22.86 7.82
N MET A 275 20.20 23.04 6.62
CA MET A 275 20.96 23.54 5.48
C MET A 275 21.13 25.03 5.61
N GLY A 276 22.34 25.49 5.89
CA GLY A 276 22.72 26.89 5.80
C GLY A 276 22.94 27.27 4.34
N TRP A 277 22.02 28.04 3.79
CA TRP A 277 22.21 28.67 2.50
C TRP A 277 22.81 30.07 2.72
N THR A 278 24.03 30.32 2.23
CA THR A 278 24.58 31.66 2.12
C THR A 278 24.41 32.12 0.65
N TRP A 279 23.60 33.16 0.48
CA TRP A 279 23.48 33.84 -0.80
C TRP A 279 24.86 34.37 -1.20
N PRO A 280 25.39 34.01 -2.39
CA PRO A 280 26.60 34.65 -2.87
C PRO A 280 26.26 36.12 -3.19
N GLY A 281 26.67 37.01 -2.29
CA GLY A 281 26.56 38.44 -2.55
C GLY A 281 27.19 38.77 -3.91
N ARG A 282 26.48 39.50 -4.76
CA ARG A 282 27.06 40.10 -5.93
C ARG A 282 28.19 41.01 -5.46
N HIS A 283 29.41 40.62 -5.72
CA HIS A 283 30.49 41.62 -5.81
C HIS A 283 30.28 42.39 -7.12
N ARG A 284 30.33 43.73 -7.01
CA ARG A 284 30.29 44.67 -8.10
C ARG A 284 31.44 44.44 -9.09
#